data_6cdd870437ef072c16200ee01523b141
#
_entry.id   6cdd870437ef072c16200ee01523b141
#
_cell.length_a   1.000
_cell.length_b   1.000
_cell.length_c   1.000
_cell.angle_alpha   90.00
_cell.angle_beta   90.00
_cell.angle_gamma   90.00
#
_symmetry.space_group_name_H-M   'P 1'
#
loop_
_entity.id
_entity.type
_entity.pdbx_description
1 polymer ?
#
loop_
_entity_poly.entity_id
_entity_poly.type
_entity_poly.pdbx_seq_one_letter_code
_entity_poly.pdbx_strand_id
1 'polypeptide(L)'
;GKGEYTGNVNVFEEFKLGLKEVYSSLKEGGKFVFDIHTPKKVSDMLEKQVFGYEDEEISYLWFTYETENELEVESELSFFIKENNGLYKKLEQFHSQRTYEIESVLSEVQNIGFKVKDYFCDFDKNNKKYTESDRIIFILEK
;
A
#
# COMPACT_ATOMS: atom_id res chain seq x y z
N GLY A 1 22.79 -0.71 9.77
CA GLY A 1 22.36 -1.30 9.90
C GLY A 1 21.49 -1.59 9.15
N LYS A 2 21.25 -1.01 9.03
CA LYS A 2 20.60 -1.14 8.15
C LYS A 2 21.26 -1.29 6.99
N GLY A 3 22.40 -1.07 6.88
CA GLY A 3 23.07 -1.09 5.65
C GLY A 3 22.89 -2.38 4.95
N GLU A 4 22.76 -3.38 5.68
CA GLU A 4 22.63 -4.60 5.03
C GLU A 4 21.21 -4.85 4.67
N TYR A 5 20.37 -3.92 4.88
CA TYR A 5 19.01 -4.10 4.54
C TYR A 5 18.84 -4.25 3.04
N THR A 6 18.23 -5.30 2.61
CA THR A 6 18.04 -5.57 1.21
C THR A 6 16.58 -5.59 0.84
N GLY A 7 15.82 -4.72 1.45
CA GLY A 7 14.39 -4.71 1.35
C GLY A 7 13.86 -4.58 -0.06
N ASN A 8 14.53 -3.86 -0.93
CA ASN A 8 14.03 -3.69 -2.27
C ASN A 8 13.97 -5.00 -3.03
N VAL A 9 14.98 -5.83 -2.89
CA VAL A 9 15.02 -7.11 -3.55
C VAL A 9 14.03 -8.06 -2.90
N ASN A 10 13.98 -8.06 -1.58
CA ASN A 10 13.17 -9.02 -0.86
C ASN A 10 11.70 -8.71 -0.85
N VAL A 11 11.33 -7.44 -0.97
CA VAL A 11 9.93 -7.03 -0.88
C VAL A 11 9.07 -7.70 -1.94
N PHE A 12 9.50 -7.67 -3.19
CA PHE A 12 8.71 -8.29 -4.24
C PHE A 12 8.72 -9.81 -4.13
N GLU A 13 9.86 -10.38 -3.72
CA GLU A 13 9.93 -11.82 -3.53
C GLU A 13 9.00 -12.28 -2.41
N GLU A 14 8.90 -11.50 -1.33
CA GLU A 14 7.98 -11.82 -0.24
C GLU A 14 6.53 -11.72 -0.70
N PHE A 15 6.22 -10.71 -1.49
CA PHE A 15 4.89 -10.56 -2.06
C PHE A 15 4.53 -11.77 -2.91
N LYS A 16 5.45 -12.22 -3.75
CA LYS A 16 5.24 -13.40 -4.59
C LYS A 16 5.02 -14.66 -3.76
N LEU A 17 5.76 -14.81 -2.67
CA LEU A 17 5.57 -15.96 -1.78
C LEU A 17 4.19 -15.93 -1.15
N GLY A 18 3.74 -14.76 -0.72
CA GLY A 18 2.39 -14.61 -0.17
C GLY A 18 1.33 -15.00 -1.18
N LEU A 19 1.47 -14.56 -2.42
CA LEU A 19 0.54 -14.94 -3.49
C LEU A 19 0.53 -16.45 -3.74
N LYS A 20 1.70 -17.08 -3.69
CA LYS A 20 1.80 -18.53 -3.87
C LYS A 20 1.11 -19.28 -2.74
N GLU A 21 1.24 -18.79 -1.51
CA GLU A 21 0.57 -19.39 -0.37
C GLU A 21 -0.95 -19.30 -0.49
N VAL A 22 -1.45 -18.14 -0.92
CA VAL A 22 -2.89 -17.97 -1.14
C VAL A 22 -3.36 -18.93 -2.21
N TYR A 23 -2.62 -19.04 -3.31
CA TYR A 23 -3.00 -19.95 -4.40
C TYR A 23 -3.07 -21.39 -3.91
N SER A 24 -2.08 -21.81 -3.15
CA SER A 24 -2.05 -23.16 -2.63
C SER A 24 -3.20 -23.44 -1.67
N SER A 25 -3.65 -22.45 -0.93
CA SER A 25 -4.70 -22.60 0.06
C SER A 25 -6.09 -22.59 -0.52
N LEU A 26 -6.26 -22.08 -1.74
CA LEU A 26 -7.56 -21.99 -2.36
C LEU A 26 -7.97 -23.31 -3.00
N LYS A 27 -9.27 -23.56 -3.00
CA LYS A 27 -9.84 -24.65 -3.78
C LYS A 27 -9.90 -24.25 -5.23
N GLU A 28 -9.99 -25.22 -6.11
CA GLU A 28 -10.21 -24.99 -7.52
C GLU A 28 -11.47 -24.14 -7.68
N GLY A 29 -11.37 -23.08 -8.46
CA GLY A 29 -12.46 -22.13 -8.63
C GLY A 29 -12.57 -21.08 -7.53
N GLY A 30 -11.73 -21.18 -6.48
CA GLY A 30 -11.73 -20.22 -5.39
C GLY A 30 -11.22 -18.86 -5.86
N LYS A 31 -11.71 -17.81 -5.22
CA LYS A 31 -11.38 -16.44 -5.61
C LYS A 31 -10.56 -15.75 -4.55
N PHE A 32 -9.67 -14.86 -5.01
CA PHE A 32 -8.87 -14.02 -4.14
C PHE A 32 -8.98 -12.57 -4.63
N VAL A 33 -9.35 -11.69 -3.72
CA VAL A 33 -9.49 -10.26 -4.03
C VAL A 33 -8.53 -9.51 -3.14
N PHE A 34 -7.71 -8.65 -3.72
CA PHE A 34 -6.84 -7.79 -2.93
C PHE A 34 -6.66 -6.46 -3.66
N ASP A 35 -6.22 -5.46 -2.91
CA ASP A 35 -5.95 -4.16 -3.49
C ASP A 35 -4.59 -3.65 -3.02
N ILE A 36 -4.00 -2.78 -3.82
CA ILE A 36 -2.76 -2.10 -3.48
C ILE A 36 -2.85 -0.66 -3.94
N HIS A 37 -2.04 0.19 -3.34
CA HIS A 37 -1.82 1.52 -3.88
C HIS A 37 -1.09 1.38 -5.20
N THR A 38 -1.34 2.29 -6.13
CA THR A 38 -0.59 2.29 -7.39
C THR A 38 0.76 2.98 -7.18
N PRO A 39 1.72 2.75 -8.08
CA PRO A 39 2.95 3.53 -8.07
C PRO A 39 2.71 5.04 -8.13
N LYS A 40 1.68 5.48 -8.87
CA LYS A 40 1.33 6.90 -8.94
C LYS A 40 0.95 7.43 -7.55
N LYS A 41 0.19 6.66 -6.78
CA LYS A 41 -0.21 7.10 -5.43
C LYS A 41 1.01 7.24 -4.52
N VAL A 42 1.93 6.30 -4.58
CA VAL A 42 3.14 6.37 -3.76
C VAL A 42 3.97 7.58 -4.16
N SER A 43 4.10 7.84 -5.45
CA SER A 43 4.81 9.01 -5.93
C SER A 43 4.17 10.31 -5.44
N ASP A 44 2.84 10.39 -5.49
CA ASP A 44 2.11 11.57 -5.00
C ASP A 44 2.31 11.77 -3.50
N MET A 45 2.36 10.70 -2.73
CA MET A 45 2.60 10.79 -1.29
C MET A 45 3.99 11.34 -0.99
N LEU A 46 4.97 11.01 -1.82
CA LEU A 46 6.32 11.52 -1.65
C LEU A 46 6.44 12.99 -2.03
N GLU A 47 5.62 13.45 -2.96
CA GLU A 47 5.63 14.86 -3.32
C GLU A 47 5.10 15.75 -2.21
N LYS A 48 4.11 15.26 -1.47
CA LYS A 48 3.50 16.01 -0.38
C LYS A 48 4.03 15.45 0.93
N GLN A 49 5.16 15.95 1.35
CA GLN A 49 5.88 15.37 2.48
C GLN A 49 5.30 15.71 3.84
N VAL A 50 4.43 16.70 3.93
CA VAL A 50 3.87 17.12 5.22
C VAL A 50 2.39 17.45 5.07
N PHE A 51 1.57 16.86 5.93
CA PHE A 51 0.16 17.20 6.04
C PHE A 51 -0.15 17.54 7.47
N GLY A 52 -1.10 18.44 7.67
CA GLY A 52 -1.55 18.78 9.00
C GLY A 52 -3.05 18.93 9.03
N TYR A 53 -3.62 18.72 10.20
CA TYR A 53 -5.04 18.91 10.46
C TYR A 53 -5.22 19.35 11.89
N GLU A 54 -6.20 20.22 12.11
CA GLU A 54 -6.50 20.68 13.47
C GLU A 54 -7.98 20.96 13.63
N ASP A 55 -8.55 20.49 14.73
CA ASP A 55 -9.85 20.96 15.18
C ASP A 55 -9.80 21.11 16.69
N GLU A 56 -10.94 21.31 17.35
CA GLU A 56 -10.96 21.62 18.77
C GLU A 56 -10.49 20.46 19.64
N GLU A 57 -10.60 19.24 19.16
CA GLU A 57 -10.31 18.06 19.96
C GLU A 57 -9.05 17.33 19.53
N ILE A 58 -8.68 17.41 18.27
CA ILE A 58 -7.56 16.64 17.75
C ILE A 58 -6.78 17.47 16.75
N SER A 59 -5.46 17.31 16.80
CA SER A 59 -4.57 17.84 15.78
C SER A 59 -3.63 16.71 15.37
N TYR A 60 -3.24 16.66 14.10
CA TYR A 60 -2.24 15.70 13.70
C TYR A 60 -1.31 16.29 12.65
N LEU A 61 -0.09 15.74 12.64
CA LEU A 61 0.93 16.02 11.64
C LEU A 61 1.31 14.69 11.02
N TRP A 62 1.36 14.67 9.71
CA TRP A 62 1.70 13.49 8.95
C TRP A 62 2.90 13.83 8.08
N PHE A 63 4.03 13.16 8.34
CA PHE A 63 5.24 13.32 7.56
C PHE A 63 5.46 12.07 6.73
N THR A 64 5.91 12.25 5.48
CA THR A 64 6.26 11.11 4.64
C THR A 64 7.72 11.23 4.24
N TYR A 65 8.38 10.10 4.14
CA TYR A 65 9.81 10.03 3.87
C TYR A 65 10.10 9.03 2.76
N GLU A 66 11.09 9.35 1.94
CA GLU A 66 11.59 8.43 0.94
C GLU A 66 12.32 7.28 1.61
N THR A 67 12.37 6.15 0.91
CA THR A 67 13.20 5.03 1.30
C THR A 67 14.14 4.71 0.13
N GLU A 68 14.93 3.66 0.25
CA GLU A 68 15.78 3.23 -0.84
C GLU A 68 14.99 2.65 -2.00
N ASN A 69 13.72 2.35 -1.78
CA ASN A 69 12.84 1.77 -2.79
C ASN A 69 11.89 2.84 -3.31
N GLU A 70 11.91 3.09 -4.61
CA GLU A 70 11.03 4.09 -5.23
C GLU A 70 9.56 3.79 -5.04
N LEU A 71 9.21 2.53 -4.81
CA LEU A 71 7.83 2.09 -4.67
C LEU A 71 7.40 1.97 -3.22
N GLU A 72 8.15 2.61 -2.33
CA GLU A 72 7.88 2.53 -0.89
C GLU A 72 7.93 3.92 -0.28
N VAL A 73 7.06 4.17 0.69
CA VAL A 73 7.07 5.40 1.46
C VAL A 73 6.91 5.05 2.93
N GLU A 74 7.67 5.75 3.78
CA GLU A 74 7.52 5.64 5.22
C GLU A 74 6.79 6.88 5.72
N SER A 75 5.94 6.69 6.70
CA SER A 75 5.14 7.77 7.27
C SER A 75 5.27 7.80 8.77
N GLU A 76 5.34 9.01 9.29
CA GLU A 76 5.29 9.25 10.72
C GLU A 76 4.07 10.11 11.00
N LEU A 77 3.20 9.67 11.89
CA LEU A 77 1.96 10.34 12.17
C LEU A 77 1.92 10.68 13.66
N SER A 78 1.84 11.95 13.97
CA SER A 78 1.74 12.42 15.34
C SER A 78 0.36 13.00 15.58
N PHE A 79 -0.33 12.49 16.60
CA PHE A 79 -1.64 12.98 17.02
C PHE A 79 -1.51 13.70 18.34
N PHE A 80 -2.23 14.80 18.48
CA PHE A 80 -2.35 15.52 19.75
C PHE A 80 -3.82 15.57 20.10
N ILE A 81 -4.20 14.85 21.17
CA ILE A 81 -5.60 14.68 21.55
C ILE A 81 -5.84 15.45 22.85
N LYS A 82 -6.83 16.35 22.82
CA LYS A 82 -7.13 17.16 23.98
C LYS A 82 -7.77 16.31 25.07
N GLU A 83 -7.30 16.49 26.30
CA GLU A 83 -7.83 15.81 27.45
C GLU A 83 -8.72 16.74 28.28
N ASN A 84 -9.45 16.18 29.24
CA ASN A 84 -10.41 16.95 30.04
C ASN A 84 -9.77 18.08 30.85
N ASN A 85 -8.49 17.93 31.18
CA ASN A 85 -7.78 18.95 31.95
C ASN A 85 -7.20 20.07 31.09
N GLY A 86 -7.49 20.07 29.79
CA GLY A 86 -6.99 21.08 28.88
C GLY A 86 -5.60 20.80 28.32
N LEU A 87 -4.96 19.74 28.75
CA LEU A 87 -3.67 19.33 28.21
C LEU A 87 -3.89 18.42 27.01
N TYR A 88 -2.81 18.12 26.27
CA TYR A 88 -2.87 17.28 25.10
C TYR A 88 -2.01 16.05 25.29
N LYS A 89 -2.54 14.92 24.87
CA LYS A 89 -1.79 13.68 24.86
C LYS A 89 -1.25 13.48 23.46
N LYS A 90 0.03 13.16 23.35
CA LYS A 90 0.67 12.90 22.06
C LYS A 90 0.73 11.40 21.82
N LEU A 91 0.31 10.98 20.63
CA LEU A 91 0.43 9.60 20.17
C LEU A 91 1.19 9.63 18.87
N GLU A 92 2.06 8.64 18.66
CA GLU A 92 2.84 8.55 17.44
C GLU A 92 2.64 7.19 16.78
N GLN A 93 2.57 7.18 15.46
CA GLN A 93 2.47 5.94 14.70
C GLN A 93 3.43 6.03 13.51
N PHE A 94 4.01 4.90 13.17
CA PHE A 94 4.91 4.79 12.03
C PHE A 94 4.37 3.72 11.09
N HIS A 95 4.36 4.03 9.80
CA HIS A 95 3.82 3.12 8.78
C HIS A 95 4.77 3.03 7.61
N SER A 96 4.88 1.85 7.03
CA SER A 96 5.54 1.67 5.74
C SER A 96 4.47 1.23 4.75
N GLN A 97 4.40 1.89 3.61
CA GLN A 97 3.47 1.54 2.56
C GLN A 97 4.26 1.26 1.30
N ARG A 98 3.91 0.17 0.63
CA ARG A 98 4.64 -0.29 -0.54
C ARG A 98 3.70 -0.59 -1.67
N THR A 99 4.23 -0.48 -2.87
CA THR A 99 3.50 -0.93 -4.04
C THR A 99 4.47 -1.64 -4.98
N TYR A 100 3.95 -2.08 -6.12
CA TYR A 100 4.70 -2.85 -7.10
C TYR A 100 4.25 -2.38 -8.48
N GLU A 101 5.12 -2.55 -9.48
CA GLU A 101 4.72 -2.24 -10.85
C GLU A 101 3.54 -3.14 -11.20
N ILE A 102 2.49 -2.54 -11.72
CA ILE A 102 1.24 -3.26 -11.94
C ILE A 102 1.41 -4.38 -12.98
N GLU A 103 2.17 -4.13 -14.03
CA GLU A 103 2.43 -5.16 -15.03
C GLU A 103 3.16 -6.35 -14.43
N SER A 104 4.05 -6.09 -13.48
CA SER A 104 4.78 -7.17 -12.80
C SER A 104 3.83 -8.00 -11.93
N VAL A 105 2.88 -7.35 -11.27
CA VAL A 105 1.88 -8.07 -10.46
C VAL A 105 1.02 -8.94 -11.36
N LEU A 106 0.52 -8.38 -12.47
CA LEU A 106 -0.33 -9.14 -13.40
C LEU A 106 0.42 -10.34 -13.97
N SER A 107 1.67 -10.13 -14.35
CA SER A 107 2.49 -11.22 -14.88
C SER A 107 2.69 -12.32 -13.84
N GLU A 108 3.00 -11.92 -12.61
CA GLU A 108 3.31 -12.89 -11.58
C GLU A 108 2.10 -13.71 -11.14
N VAL A 109 0.93 -13.09 -11.00
CA VAL A 109 -0.27 -13.83 -10.62
C VAL A 109 -0.60 -14.88 -11.68
N GLN A 110 -0.39 -14.56 -12.95
CA GLN A 110 -0.61 -15.50 -14.03
C GLN A 110 0.43 -16.62 -14.01
N ASN A 111 1.70 -16.30 -13.73
CA ASN A 111 2.75 -17.30 -13.62
C ASN A 111 2.48 -18.30 -12.50
N ILE A 112 1.89 -17.85 -11.40
CA ILE A 112 1.54 -18.72 -10.28
C ILE A 112 0.41 -19.67 -10.67
N GLY A 113 -0.49 -19.23 -11.57
CA GLY A 113 -1.60 -20.04 -12.04
C GLY A 113 -2.96 -19.39 -11.90
N PHE A 114 -3.03 -18.21 -11.32
CA PHE A 114 -4.30 -17.51 -11.19
C PHE A 114 -4.83 -17.06 -12.56
N LYS A 115 -6.14 -17.05 -12.69
CA LYS A 115 -6.81 -16.38 -13.78
C LYS A 115 -7.19 -14.99 -13.30
N VAL A 116 -6.85 -13.96 -14.06
CA VAL A 116 -7.24 -12.59 -13.73
C VAL A 116 -8.65 -12.40 -14.25
N LYS A 117 -9.63 -12.42 -13.35
CA LYS A 117 -11.02 -12.25 -13.74
C LYS A 117 -11.34 -10.80 -14.03
N ASP A 118 -10.76 -9.90 -13.28
CA ASP A 118 -10.93 -8.48 -13.48
C ASP A 118 -9.88 -7.73 -12.67
N TYR A 119 -9.64 -6.49 -13.03
CA TYR A 119 -9.01 -5.51 -12.16
C TYR A 119 -9.63 -4.15 -12.49
N PHE A 120 -9.66 -3.27 -11.51
CA PHE A 120 -10.16 -1.92 -11.73
C PHE A 120 -9.61 -0.99 -10.65
N CYS A 121 -9.70 0.31 -10.94
CA CYS A 121 -9.06 1.32 -10.12
C CYS A 121 -10.09 2.23 -9.47
N ASP A 122 -9.72 2.75 -8.28
CA ASP A 122 -10.49 3.76 -7.56
C ASP A 122 -11.96 3.38 -7.39
N PHE A 123 -12.19 2.07 -7.15
CA PHE A 123 -13.54 1.53 -6.91
C PHE A 123 -14.52 1.73 -8.06
N ASP A 124 -14.00 1.92 -9.27
CA ASP A 124 -14.83 2.06 -10.48
C ASP A 124 -14.50 0.92 -11.41
N LYS A 125 -15.44 0.01 -11.60
CA LYS A 125 -15.24 -1.20 -12.41
C LYS A 125 -14.84 -0.91 -13.85
N ASN A 126 -15.15 0.28 -14.33
CA ASN A 126 -14.79 0.65 -15.69
C ASN A 126 -13.45 1.32 -15.81
N ASN A 127 -12.84 1.66 -14.67
CA ASN A 127 -11.56 2.38 -14.67
C ASN A 127 -10.39 1.40 -14.68
N LYS A 128 -9.68 1.33 -15.81
CA LYS A 128 -8.51 0.47 -15.97
C LYS A 128 -7.22 1.27 -16.02
N LYS A 129 -7.29 2.59 -15.75
CA LYS A 129 -6.15 3.48 -15.93
C LYS A 129 -5.31 3.56 -14.66
N TYR A 130 -4.55 2.51 -14.39
CA TYR A 130 -3.78 2.48 -13.13
C TYR A 130 -2.65 3.49 -13.08
N THR A 131 -2.19 3.98 -14.23
CA THR A 131 -1.17 5.04 -14.23
C THR A 131 -1.72 6.40 -13.80
N GLU A 132 -3.04 6.54 -13.74
CA GLU A 132 -3.71 7.80 -13.38
C GLU A 132 -4.53 7.66 -12.10
N SER A 133 -4.49 6.52 -11.46
CA SER A 133 -5.37 6.20 -10.34
C SER A 133 -4.56 5.93 -9.08
N ASP A 134 -5.23 5.93 -7.93
CA ASP A 134 -4.58 5.81 -6.64
C ASP A 134 -4.54 4.38 -6.11
N ARG A 135 -5.55 3.58 -6.42
CA ARG A 135 -5.66 2.22 -5.88
C ARG A 135 -6.15 1.29 -6.98
N ILE A 136 -5.65 0.08 -6.96
CA ILE A 136 -6.09 -0.94 -7.92
C ILE A 136 -6.52 -2.18 -7.16
N ILE A 137 -7.66 -2.74 -7.57
CA ILE A 137 -8.23 -3.95 -7.00
C ILE A 137 -8.08 -5.06 -8.03
N PHE A 138 -7.61 -6.22 -7.59
CA PHE A 138 -7.47 -7.40 -8.45
C PHE A 138 -8.46 -8.45 -8.01
N ILE A 139 -9.15 -9.06 -8.96
CA ILE A 139 -10.05 -10.18 -8.73
C ILE A 139 -9.47 -11.38 -9.45
N LEU A 140 -9.01 -12.35 -8.69
CA LEU A 140 -8.32 -13.52 -9.21
C LEU A 140 -9.11 -14.78 -8.91
N GLU A 141 -8.88 -15.81 -9.71
CA GLU A 141 -9.51 -17.11 -9.50
C GLU A 141 -8.49 -18.23 -9.71
N LYS A 142 -8.53 -19.24 -8.85
CA LYS A 142 -7.69 -20.41 -9.01
C LYS A 142 -8.21 -21.35 -10.09
#